data_2273cd0eeac6bfd2db538f84995f80e5
#
_entry.id   2273cd0eeac6bfd2db538f84995f80e5
#
_cell.length_a   1.000
_cell.length_b   1.000
_cell.length_c   1.000
_cell.angle_alpha   90.00
_cell.angle_beta   90.00
_cell.angle_gamma   90.00
#
_symmetry.space_group_name_H-M   'P 1'
#
loop_
_entity.id
_entity.type
_entity.pdbx_description
1 polymer ?
#
loop_
_entity_poly.entity_id
_entity_poly.type
_entity_poly.pdbx_seq_one_letter_code
_entity_poly.pdbx_strand_id
1 'polypeptide(L)'
;MCDNKPMAPYAKLPELEEYKEWFKDFADLYREDGILQVTWKTNDGPMHHSGMSHRAISQLVRVLSLDFKNEIIIFTHIGDSWMVESDPNGWETYSELPTQRFQHQYFDDTNLIKNMVFDLDVPTIGAVPGPGFHWDSAFLSDVTICTEDTVMEVPHAQGGLVPGDAMGLMCQHYFGTKRGNYYMMTTRQFTAKDMLDHGMVSEVVPKGKAVERAWEIARMWKLMSYENRTIMSNLAKRPLKKLLVEDLKLHTVSEQYGSLLR
;
A
#
# COMPACT_ATOMS: atom_id res chain seq x y z
N MET A 1 -48.58 17.92 1.13
CA MET A 1 -47.73 17.08 0.27
C MET A 1 -46.30 17.55 0.49
N CYS A 2 -45.49 16.79 1.23
CA CYS A 2 -44.08 17.10 1.35
C CYS A 2 -43.42 16.83 0.02
N ASP A 3 -42.88 17.85 -0.62
CA ASP A 3 -42.04 17.72 -1.79
C ASP A 3 -40.86 16.81 -1.43
N ASN A 4 -40.93 15.54 -1.81
CA ASN A 4 -39.79 14.61 -1.79
C ASN A 4 -38.75 15.01 -2.87
N LYS A 5 -38.16 16.21 -2.70
CA LYS A 5 -36.92 16.50 -3.43
C LYS A 5 -35.87 15.56 -2.85
N PRO A 6 -35.22 14.70 -3.67
CA PRO A 6 -34.10 13.93 -3.17
C PRO A 6 -33.08 14.93 -2.59
N MET A 7 -32.67 14.71 -1.33
CA MET A 7 -31.55 15.48 -0.77
C MET A 7 -30.38 15.32 -1.74
N ALA A 8 -29.84 16.45 -2.21
CA ALA A 8 -28.61 16.41 -2.99
C ALA A 8 -27.57 15.67 -2.14
N PRO A 9 -26.89 14.64 -2.67
CA PRO A 9 -25.84 13.96 -1.92
C PRO A 9 -24.81 14.99 -1.49
N TYR A 10 -24.44 15.01 -0.21
CA TYR A 10 -23.40 15.91 0.31
C TYR A 10 -22.05 15.71 -0.36
N ALA A 11 -21.84 14.51 -0.91
CA ALA A 11 -20.67 14.18 -1.73
C ALA A 11 -21.07 13.18 -2.81
N LYS A 12 -20.56 13.37 -4.00
CA LYS A 12 -20.66 12.37 -5.07
C LYS A 12 -19.69 11.22 -4.77
N LEU A 13 -20.18 9.98 -4.81
CA LEU A 13 -19.30 8.82 -4.78
C LEU A 13 -18.55 8.71 -6.11
N PRO A 14 -17.26 8.36 -6.09
CA PRO A 14 -16.47 8.24 -7.30
C PRO A 14 -16.90 7.01 -8.12
N GLU A 15 -16.93 7.15 -9.42
CA GLU A 15 -17.15 6.04 -10.36
C GLU A 15 -15.81 5.59 -10.95
N LEU A 16 -15.68 4.29 -11.24
CA LEU A 16 -14.42 3.70 -11.73
C LEU A 16 -13.79 4.48 -12.90
N GLU A 17 -14.58 4.83 -13.90
CA GLU A 17 -14.05 5.53 -15.08
C GLU A 17 -13.57 6.97 -14.78
N GLU A 18 -14.10 7.59 -13.71
CA GLU A 18 -13.62 8.91 -13.27
C GLU A 18 -12.24 8.81 -12.64
N TYR A 19 -12.07 7.93 -11.67
CA TYR A 19 -10.77 7.82 -11.00
C TYR A 19 -9.72 7.04 -11.80
N LYS A 20 -10.10 6.24 -12.79
CA LYS A 20 -9.18 5.76 -13.82
C LYS A 20 -8.50 6.95 -14.53
N GLU A 21 -9.27 7.94 -14.94
CA GLU A 21 -8.71 9.12 -15.61
C GLU A 21 -7.88 9.98 -14.66
N TRP A 22 -8.29 10.13 -13.39
CA TRP A 22 -7.56 10.93 -12.42
C TRP A 22 -6.16 10.37 -12.11
N PHE A 23 -6.02 9.04 -12.13
CA PHE A 23 -4.78 8.34 -11.74
C PHE A 23 -4.10 7.60 -12.89
N LYS A 24 -4.46 7.86 -14.14
CA LYS A 24 -3.96 7.14 -15.33
C LYS A 24 -2.44 7.10 -15.47
N ASP A 25 -1.74 8.12 -14.94
CA ASP A 25 -0.28 8.20 -14.99
C ASP A 25 0.40 7.39 -13.86
N PHE A 26 -0.38 6.92 -12.87
CA PHE A 26 0.13 6.23 -11.68
C PHE A 26 -0.42 4.82 -11.47
N ALA A 27 -1.56 4.49 -12.07
CA ALA A 27 -2.18 3.18 -11.94
C ALA A 27 -3.04 2.81 -13.15
N ASP A 28 -2.95 1.54 -13.56
CA ASP A 28 -3.98 0.91 -14.38
C ASP A 28 -4.98 0.20 -13.47
N LEU A 29 -6.27 0.43 -13.73
CA LEU A 29 -7.37 -0.10 -12.93
C LEU A 29 -8.25 -1.01 -13.80
N TYR A 30 -8.39 -2.26 -13.36
CA TYR A 30 -9.25 -3.25 -14.01
C TYR A 30 -10.19 -3.87 -12.99
N ARG A 31 -11.51 -3.85 -13.25
CA ARG A 31 -12.50 -4.45 -12.38
C ARG A 31 -13.37 -5.46 -13.10
N GLU A 32 -13.48 -6.64 -12.55
CA GLU A 32 -14.35 -7.72 -13.00
C GLU A 32 -15.06 -8.33 -11.78
N ASP A 33 -16.37 -8.46 -11.83
CA ASP A 33 -17.20 -9.06 -10.77
C ASP A 33 -16.90 -8.50 -9.36
N GLY A 34 -16.70 -7.19 -9.25
CA GLY A 34 -16.37 -6.54 -7.96
C GLY A 34 -14.93 -6.73 -7.48
N ILE A 35 -14.10 -7.51 -8.16
CA ILE A 35 -12.67 -7.64 -7.91
C ILE A 35 -11.96 -6.56 -8.70
N LEU A 36 -11.31 -5.62 -8.00
CA LEU A 36 -10.52 -4.56 -8.60
C LEU A 36 -9.03 -4.89 -8.54
N GLN A 37 -8.35 -4.91 -9.66
CA GLN A 37 -6.89 -4.91 -9.74
C GLN A 37 -6.38 -3.49 -9.91
N VAL A 38 -5.47 -3.10 -9.04
CA VAL A 38 -4.67 -1.86 -9.10
C VAL A 38 -3.26 -2.25 -9.51
N THR A 39 -2.84 -1.84 -10.70
CA THR A 39 -1.48 -2.07 -11.20
C THR A 39 -0.74 -0.74 -11.17
N TRP A 40 0.17 -0.59 -10.19
CA TRP A 40 0.96 0.63 -10.02
C TRP A 40 1.96 0.81 -11.15
N LYS A 41 2.14 2.06 -11.57
CA LYS A 41 3.04 2.44 -12.67
C LYS A 41 3.46 3.91 -12.54
N THR A 42 4.39 4.35 -13.37
CA THR A 42 4.64 5.77 -13.66
C THR A 42 4.57 5.93 -15.18
N ASN A 43 3.57 6.67 -15.67
CA ASN A 43 3.20 6.74 -17.08
C ASN A 43 2.97 5.33 -17.66
N ASP A 44 3.76 4.89 -18.63
CA ASP A 44 3.65 3.58 -19.28
C ASP A 44 4.72 2.59 -18.81
N GLY A 45 5.44 2.87 -17.73
CA GLY A 45 6.57 2.09 -17.23
C GLY A 45 6.49 1.72 -15.75
N PRO A 46 7.52 1.06 -15.22
CA PRO A 46 7.63 0.77 -13.81
C PRO A 46 7.46 2.01 -12.93
N MET A 47 6.89 1.84 -11.75
CA MET A 47 6.67 2.96 -10.85
C MET A 47 7.99 3.47 -10.27
N HIS A 48 8.21 4.77 -10.40
CA HIS A 48 9.32 5.47 -9.76
C HIS A 48 8.86 6.08 -8.43
N HIS A 49 9.66 5.88 -7.40
CA HIS A 49 9.42 6.48 -6.09
C HIS A 49 9.68 7.98 -6.14
N SER A 50 8.64 8.76 -5.89
CA SER A 50 8.68 10.23 -5.90
C SER A 50 7.59 10.78 -5.00
N GLY A 51 7.66 12.07 -4.66
CA GLY A 51 6.57 12.72 -3.94
C GLY A 51 5.22 12.64 -4.65
N MET A 52 5.21 12.66 -5.97
CA MET A 52 3.97 12.55 -6.74
C MET A 52 3.39 11.14 -6.74
N SER A 53 4.21 10.11 -6.93
CA SER A 53 3.75 8.71 -6.85
C SER A 53 3.27 8.38 -5.44
N HIS A 54 3.98 8.83 -4.43
CA HIS A 54 3.63 8.66 -3.03
C HIS A 54 2.26 9.27 -2.71
N ARG A 55 2.03 10.52 -3.15
CA ARG A 55 0.74 11.18 -3.03
C ARG A 55 -0.36 10.47 -3.83
N ALA A 56 -0.05 10.04 -5.05
CA ALA A 56 -1.02 9.35 -5.91
C ALA A 56 -1.49 8.03 -5.27
N ILE A 57 -0.57 7.24 -4.69
CA ILE A 57 -0.91 6.01 -3.95
C ILE A 57 -1.86 6.34 -2.79
N SER A 58 -1.48 7.31 -1.94
CA SER A 58 -2.29 7.72 -0.78
C SER A 58 -3.70 8.17 -1.20
N GLN A 59 -3.81 9.01 -2.23
CA GLN A 59 -5.09 9.53 -2.71
C GLN A 59 -5.92 8.46 -3.39
N LEU A 60 -5.34 7.62 -4.25
CA LEU A 60 -6.08 6.55 -4.92
C LEU A 60 -6.67 5.57 -3.90
N VAL A 61 -5.88 5.11 -2.93
CA VAL A 61 -6.39 4.20 -1.89
C VAL A 61 -7.60 4.82 -1.15
N ARG A 62 -7.57 6.12 -0.88
CA ARG A 62 -8.72 6.83 -0.32
C ARG A 62 -9.94 6.80 -1.25
N VAL A 63 -9.75 7.03 -2.54
CA VAL A 63 -10.84 6.99 -3.53
C VAL A 63 -11.43 5.58 -3.65
N LEU A 64 -10.57 4.55 -3.66
CA LEU A 64 -11.00 3.15 -3.70
C LEU A 64 -11.94 2.77 -2.55
N SER A 65 -11.70 3.34 -1.35
CA SER A 65 -12.54 3.09 -0.17
C SER A 65 -13.95 3.68 -0.28
N LEU A 66 -14.16 4.63 -1.19
CA LEU A 66 -15.44 5.29 -1.41
C LEU A 66 -16.28 4.66 -2.53
N ASP A 67 -15.71 3.80 -3.36
CA ASP A 67 -16.43 3.06 -4.40
C ASP A 67 -16.86 1.70 -3.87
N PHE A 68 -18.11 1.60 -3.39
CA PHE A 68 -18.66 0.37 -2.82
C PHE A 68 -18.89 -0.77 -3.84
N LYS A 69 -18.60 -0.54 -5.12
CA LYS A 69 -18.55 -1.60 -6.14
C LYS A 69 -17.23 -2.38 -6.10
N ASN A 70 -16.24 -1.89 -5.38
CA ASN A 70 -15.02 -2.63 -5.08
C ASN A 70 -15.30 -3.57 -3.91
N GLU A 71 -15.31 -4.88 -4.17
CA GLU A 71 -15.60 -5.90 -3.16
C GLU A 71 -14.37 -6.65 -2.67
N ILE A 72 -13.33 -6.70 -3.50
CA ILE A 72 -11.99 -7.24 -3.23
C ILE A 72 -11.00 -6.39 -4.03
N ILE A 73 -9.85 -6.07 -3.46
CA ILE A 73 -8.83 -5.27 -4.15
C ILE A 73 -7.50 -6.05 -4.22
N ILE A 74 -6.92 -6.12 -5.41
CA ILE A 74 -5.60 -6.69 -5.67
C ILE A 74 -4.65 -5.54 -5.99
N PHE A 75 -3.55 -5.42 -5.25
CA PHE A 75 -2.48 -4.45 -5.51
C PHE A 75 -1.28 -5.15 -6.13
N THR A 76 -0.80 -4.64 -7.26
CA THR A 76 0.40 -5.14 -7.94
C THR A 76 1.13 -3.99 -8.64
N HIS A 77 2.25 -4.29 -9.27
CA HIS A 77 3.02 -3.36 -10.12
C HIS A 77 3.09 -3.88 -11.56
N ILE A 78 3.33 -2.95 -12.50
CA ILE A 78 3.61 -3.32 -13.88
C ILE A 78 4.98 -4.01 -13.98
N GLY A 79 5.10 -4.99 -14.84
CA GLY A 79 6.35 -5.73 -15.09
C GLY A 79 6.63 -6.82 -14.07
N ASP A 80 7.90 -7.06 -13.79
CA ASP A 80 8.41 -8.17 -12.97
C ASP A 80 9.20 -7.69 -11.73
N SER A 81 8.95 -6.46 -11.30
CA SER A 81 9.53 -5.87 -10.09
C SER A 81 8.45 -5.09 -9.33
N TRP A 82 8.69 -4.85 -8.05
CA TRP A 82 7.95 -3.84 -7.30
C TRP A 82 8.52 -2.45 -7.66
N MET A 83 8.68 -1.56 -6.74
CA MET A 83 9.31 -0.26 -6.97
C MET A 83 10.83 -0.43 -6.82
N VAL A 84 11.63 -0.16 -7.85
CA VAL A 84 13.10 -0.36 -7.83
C VAL A 84 13.89 0.92 -8.08
N GLU A 85 13.25 1.99 -8.56
CA GLU A 85 13.88 3.26 -8.87
C GLU A 85 13.25 4.41 -8.10
N SER A 86 14.06 5.40 -7.74
CA SER A 86 13.61 6.66 -7.15
C SER A 86 13.94 7.81 -8.10
N ASP A 87 12.97 8.70 -8.35
CA ASP A 87 13.22 9.94 -9.07
C ASP A 87 13.83 10.96 -8.10
N PRO A 88 15.11 11.30 -8.24
CA PRO A 88 15.78 12.23 -7.32
C PRO A 88 15.19 13.64 -7.35
N ASN A 89 14.53 14.02 -8.44
CA ASN A 89 13.91 15.35 -8.60
C ASN A 89 12.42 15.33 -8.22
N GLY A 90 11.82 14.16 -8.08
CA GLY A 90 10.40 13.99 -7.86
C GLY A 90 9.88 14.48 -6.50
N TRP A 91 10.78 14.78 -5.56
CA TRP A 91 10.44 15.26 -4.21
C TRP A 91 10.29 16.78 -4.12
N GLU A 92 10.85 17.53 -5.06
CA GLU A 92 10.72 19.00 -5.12
C GLU A 92 9.28 19.44 -5.40
N THR A 93 8.47 18.55 -5.94
CA THR A 93 7.06 18.83 -6.26
C THR A 93 6.16 19.04 -5.05
N TYR A 94 6.58 18.66 -3.84
CA TYR A 94 5.79 18.89 -2.64
C TYR A 94 5.69 20.36 -2.25
N SER A 95 6.80 21.06 -2.21
CA SER A 95 6.91 22.50 -1.95
C SER A 95 8.37 22.93 -1.94
N GLU A 96 8.64 24.16 -2.37
CA GLU A 96 9.96 24.79 -2.22
C GLU A 96 10.26 25.11 -0.74
N LEU A 97 9.22 25.27 0.10
CA LEU A 97 9.38 25.55 1.52
C LEU A 97 9.57 24.24 2.31
N PRO A 98 10.69 24.05 3.02
CA PRO A 98 10.99 22.82 3.76
C PRO A 98 9.87 22.43 4.75
N THR A 99 9.28 23.41 5.44
CA THR A 99 8.20 23.16 6.41
C THR A 99 6.91 22.66 5.75
N GLN A 100 6.57 23.15 4.56
CA GLN A 100 5.43 22.67 3.80
C GLN A 100 5.71 21.29 3.20
N ARG A 101 6.93 21.06 2.70
CA ARG A 101 7.36 19.74 2.23
C ARG A 101 7.20 18.70 3.33
N PHE A 102 7.73 18.97 4.51
CA PHE A 102 7.56 18.14 5.71
C PHE A 102 6.10 17.84 5.99
N GLN A 103 5.24 18.85 6.01
CA GLN A 103 3.83 18.68 6.31
C GLN A 103 3.12 17.82 5.26
N HIS A 104 3.39 18.04 3.97
CA HIS A 104 2.78 17.28 2.89
C HIS A 104 3.21 15.81 2.92
N GLN A 105 4.50 15.55 3.10
CA GLN A 105 5.02 14.18 3.19
C GLN A 105 4.45 13.46 4.41
N TYR A 106 4.44 14.10 5.57
CA TYR A 106 3.81 13.55 6.77
C TYR A 106 2.33 13.17 6.54
N PHE A 107 1.57 14.00 5.83
CA PHE A 107 0.19 13.70 5.51
C PHE A 107 0.04 12.53 4.55
N ASP A 108 0.86 12.47 3.51
CA ASP A 108 0.78 11.42 2.51
C ASP A 108 1.17 10.07 3.10
N ASP A 109 2.27 9.98 3.88
CA ASP A 109 2.69 8.78 4.61
C ASP A 109 1.62 8.30 5.58
N THR A 110 1.15 9.21 6.45
CA THR A 110 0.14 8.86 7.45
C THR A 110 -1.17 8.42 6.79
N ASN A 111 -1.61 9.11 5.72
CA ASN A 111 -2.86 8.80 5.05
C ASN A 111 -2.76 7.53 4.20
N LEU A 112 -1.63 7.24 3.57
CA LEU A 112 -1.43 5.98 2.86
C LEU A 112 -1.71 4.80 3.79
N ILE A 113 -0.99 4.74 4.91
CA ILE A 113 -1.11 3.65 5.89
C ILE A 113 -2.52 3.61 6.50
N LYS A 114 -3.04 4.77 6.89
CA LYS A 114 -4.39 4.89 7.44
C LYS A 114 -5.45 4.40 6.44
N ASN A 115 -5.40 4.84 5.20
CA ASN A 115 -6.39 4.48 4.20
C ASN A 115 -6.34 2.98 3.89
N MET A 116 -5.14 2.39 3.78
CA MET A 116 -4.97 0.95 3.57
C MET A 116 -5.59 0.10 4.70
N VAL A 117 -5.36 0.50 5.95
CA VAL A 117 -5.68 -0.35 7.10
C VAL A 117 -7.03 -0.03 7.73
N PHE A 118 -7.46 1.24 7.73
CA PHE A 118 -8.68 1.68 8.42
C PHE A 118 -9.83 2.02 7.49
N ASP A 119 -9.54 2.56 6.29
CA ASP A 119 -10.59 3.06 5.40
C ASP A 119 -11.00 2.04 4.32
N LEU A 120 -10.11 1.10 3.95
CA LEU A 120 -10.48 -0.03 3.08
C LEU A 120 -11.18 -1.12 3.91
N ASP A 121 -12.51 -1.18 3.81
CA ASP A 121 -13.33 -2.16 4.51
C ASP A 121 -13.46 -3.50 3.78
N VAL A 122 -12.91 -3.62 2.59
CA VAL A 122 -12.96 -4.84 1.78
C VAL A 122 -11.66 -5.62 1.87
N PRO A 123 -11.69 -6.95 1.64
CA PRO A 123 -10.48 -7.77 1.59
C PRO A 123 -9.49 -7.30 0.52
N THR A 124 -8.20 -7.38 0.86
CA THR A 124 -7.11 -6.93 0.00
C THR A 124 -6.06 -8.01 -0.20
N ILE A 125 -5.48 -8.06 -1.39
CA ILE A 125 -4.39 -8.98 -1.75
C ILE A 125 -3.23 -8.19 -2.33
N GLY A 126 -2.04 -8.31 -1.75
CA GLY A 126 -0.80 -7.86 -2.36
C GLY A 126 -0.23 -8.94 -3.27
N ALA A 127 -0.05 -8.64 -4.55
CA ALA A 127 0.54 -9.54 -5.52
C ALA A 127 1.89 -8.98 -5.99
N VAL A 128 2.97 -9.39 -5.35
CA VAL A 128 4.32 -8.83 -5.54
C VAL A 128 5.01 -9.56 -6.69
N PRO A 129 5.25 -8.89 -7.85
CA PRO A 129 5.77 -9.53 -9.03
C PRO A 129 7.28 -9.78 -9.01
N GLY A 130 8.01 -9.20 -8.06
CA GLY A 130 9.45 -9.34 -7.96
C GLY A 130 10.11 -8.38 -6.96
N PRO A 131 11.43 -8.11 -7.10
CA PRO A 131 12.20 -7.30 -6.17
C PRO A 131 11.72 -5.86 -6.06
N GLY A 132 12.01 -5.20 -4.93
CA GLY A 132 11.76 -3.77 -4.76
C GLY A 132 11.78 -3.26 -3.32
N PHE A 133 11.34 -2.02 -3.17
CA PHE A 133 11.19 -1.33 -1.90
C PHE A 133 9.83 -0.59 -1.87
N HIS A 134 9.51 0.10 -0.78
CA HIS A 134 8.25 0.85 -0.59
C HIS A 134 7.00 -0.01 -0.87
N TRP A 135 6.88 -1.08 -0.11
CA TRP A 135 5.93 -2.17 -0.37
C TRP A 135 4.65 -2.12 0.48
N ASP A 136 4.23 -0.93 0.95
CA ASP A 136 3.10 -0.73 1.87
C ASP A 136 1.80 -1.36 1.37
N SER A 137 1.39 -1.06 0.14
CA SER A 137 0.12 -1.56 -0.40
C SER A 137 0.08 -3.09 -0.53
N ALA A 138 1.25 -3.73 -0.62
CA ALA A 138 1.32 -5.19 -0.61
C ALA A 138 1.23 -5.76 0.80
N PHE A 139 2.08 -5.29 1.73
CA PHE A 139 2.23 -5.93 3.04
C PHE A 139 1.24 -5.43 4.09
N LEU A 140 0.50 -4.35 3.82
CA LEU A 140 -0.66 -3.95 4.60
C LEU A 140 -1.96 -4.65 4.14
N SER A 141 -1.90 -5.43 3.06
CA SER A 141 -3.01 -6.25 2.58
C SER A 141 -3.31 -7.42 3.52
N ASP A 142 -4.52 -7.98 3.44
CA ASP A 142 -4.91 -9.15 4.26
C ASP A 142 -4.10 -10.39 3.91
N VAL A 143 -3.78 -10.56 2.63
CA VAL A 143 -2.94 -11.64 2.10
C VAL A 143 -1.89 -11.03 1.18
N THR A 144 -0.65 -11.51 1.29
CA THR A 144 0.44 -11.11 0.39
C THR A 144 1.04 -12.34 -0.28
N ILE A 145 1.14 -12.29 -1.60
CA ILE A 145 1.77 -13.31 -2.43
C ILE A 145 2.98 -12.67 -3.08
N CYS A 146 4.11 -13.33 -3.08
CA CYS A 146 5.27 -12.86 -3.82
C CYS A 146 5.85 -13.96 -4.72
N THR A 147 6.64 -13.57 -5.72
CA THR A 147 7.38 -14.52 -6.55
C THR A 147 8.64 -15.00 -5.85
N GLU A 148 9.15 -16.17 -6.25
CA GLU A 148 10.33 -16.83 -5.65
C GLU A 148 11.63 -16.01 -5.77
N ASP A 149 11.70 -15.11 -6.76
CA ASP A 149 12.82 -14.20 -6.99
C ASP A 149 12.65 -12.84 -6.27
N THR A 150 11.58 -12.68 -5.49
CA THR A 150 11.35 -11.44 -4.73
C THR A 150 12.41 -11.22 -3.68
N VAL A 151 12.99 -10.04 -3.70
CA VAL A 151 13.89 -9.51 -2.68
C VAL A 151 13.40 -8.12 -2.32
N MET A 152 13.17 -7.89 -1.03
CA MET A 152 12.70 -6.61 -0.51
C MET A 152 13.72 -5.96 0.40
N GLU A 153 13.73 -4.65 0.46
CA GLU A 153 14.61 -3.89 1.34
C GLU A 153 13.90 -2.69 1.98
N VAL A 154 14.49 -2.21 3.08
CA VAL A 154 14.12 -0.96 3.73
C VAL A 154 15.32 -0.02 3.60
N PRO A 155 15.41 0.80 2.54
CA PRO A 155 16.61 1.55 2.20
C PRO A 155 16.82 2.82 3.03
N HIS A 156 15.91 3.15 3.94
CA HIS A 156 15.91 4.39 4.72
C HIS A 156 17.26 4.72 5.38
N ALA A 157 17.86 3.77 6.10
CA ALA A 157 19.10 4.00 6.79
C ALA A 157 20.30 4.25 5.84
N GLN A 158 20.29 3.63 4.64
CA GLN A 158 21.28 3.93 3.57
C GLN A 158 21.13 5.38 3.11
N GLY A 159 19.90 5.82 2.99
CA GLY A 159 19.57 7.18 2.69
C GLY A 159 19.70 8.12 3.90
N GLY A 160 20.13 7.69 5.12
CA GLY A 160 20.20 8.49 6.35
C GLY A 160 18.83 8.87 6.92
N LEU A 161 17.78 8.14 6.57
CA LEU A 161 16.42 8.33 7.06
C LEU A 161 16.06 7.29 8.14
N VAL A 162 15.07 7.63 8.94
CA VAL A 162 14.40 6.68 9.83
C VAL A 162 13.26 6.01 9.04
N PRO A 163 13.06 4.67 9.11
CA PRO A 163 11.96 3.99 8.44
C PRO A 163 10.64 4.22 9.20
N GLY A 164 10.09 5.43 9.09
CA GLY A 164 8.95 5.92 9.86
C GLY A 164 7.60 5.80 9.16
N ASP A 165 7.59 5.50 7.86
CA ASP A 165 6.43 5.26 7.00
C ASP A 165 5.75 3.91 7.24
N ALA A 166 5.68 3.47 8.49
CA ALA A 166 5.27 2.15 8.97
C ALA A 166 6.21 0.99 8.62
N MET A 167 7.23 1.16 7.76
CA MET A 167 8.16 0.06 7.43
C MET A 167 8.82 -0.52 8.67
N GLY A 168 9.26 0.34 9.59
CA GLY A 168 9.83 -0.07 10.85
C GLY A 168 8.87 -0.88 11.72
N LEU A 169 7.63 -0.42 11.84
CA LEU A 169 6.57 -1.10 12.59
C LEU A 169 6.23 -2.46 11.98
N MET A 170 6.11 -2.53 10.65
CA MET A 170 5.83 -3.78 9.95
C MET A 170 6.98 -4.80 10.07
N CYS A 171 8.24 -4.34 9.95
CA CYS A 171 9.39 -5.22 10.20
C CYS A 171 9.36 -5.82 11.61
N GLN A 172 9.07 -5.01 12.64
CA GLN A 172 8.96 -5.49 14.01
C GLN A 172 7.74 -6.40 14.21
N HIS A 173 6.63 -6.09 13.56
CA HIS A 173 5.40 -6.87 13.69
C HIS A 173 5.54 -8.27 13.10
N TYR A 174 6.09 -8.40 11.90
CA TYR A 174 6.20 -9.69 11.21
C TYR A 174 7.43 -10.50 11.65
N PHE A 175 8.60 -9.87 11.80
CA PHE A 175 9.84 -10.57 12.15
C PHE A 175 10.10 -10.65 13.67
N GLY A 176 9.29 -9.96 14.47
CA GLY A 176 9.56 -9.73 15.90
C GLY A 176 10.64 -8.66 16.11
N THR A 177 10.63 -8.03 17.29
CA THR A 177 11.42 -6.81 17.57
C THR A 177 12.91 -6.95 17.23
N LYS A 178 13.57 -8.04 17.65
CA LYS A 178 15.03 -8.18 17.46
C LYS A 178 15.42 -8.35 16.00
N ARG A 179 14.70 -9.18 15.26
CA ARG A 179 15.01 -9.44 13.86
C ARG A 179 14.57 -8.28 12.97
N GLY A 180 13.40 -7.69 13.23
CA GLY A 180 12.95 -6.48 12.55
C GLY A 180 13.95 -5.34 12.69
N ASN A 181 14.44 -5.08 13.93
CA ASN A 181 15.48 -4.08 14.17
C ASN A 181 16.78 -4.41 13.42
N TYR A 182 17.18 -5.68 13.38
CA TYR A 182 18.38 -6.09 12.65
C TYR A 182 18.26 -5.76 11.16
N TYR A 183 17.16 -6.11 10.52
CA TYR A 183 16.94 -5.80 9.10
C TYR A 183 16.94 -4.29 8.85
N MET A 184 16.19 -3.51 9.63
CA MET A 184 16.10 -2.07 9.48
C MET A 184 17.45 -1.36 9.68
N MET A 185 18.17 -1.70 10.74
CA MET A 185 19.40 -0.99 11.12
C MET A 185 20.62 -1.43 10.29
N THR A 186 20.59 -2.61 9.67
CA THR A 186 21.66 -3.12 8.81
C THR A 186 21.33 -2.99 7.32
N THR A 187 20.13 -2.54 6.99
CA THR A 187 19.63 -2.46 5.61
C THR A 187 19.74 -3.78 4.83
N ARG A 188 19.68 -4.90 5.57
CA ARG A 188 19.74 -6.22 4.97
C ARG A 188 18.46 -6.50 4.19
N GLN A 189 18.62 -7.03 2.98
CA GLN A 189 17.50 -7.46 2.15
C GLN A 189 16.81 -8.71 2.74
N PHE A 190 15.50 -8.81 2.54
CA PHE A 190 14.70 -10.01 2.83
C PHE A 190 14.45 -10.76 1.53
N THR A 191 14.71 -12.05 1.51
CA THR A 191 14.32 -12.94 0.41
C THR A 191 12.86 -13.37 0.55
N ALA A 192 12.26 -13.87 -0.54
CA ALA A 192 10.92 -14.48 -0.50
C ALA A 192 10.83 -15.55 0.59
N LYS A 193 11.90 -16.35 0.76
CA LYS A 193 11.97 -17.36 1.82
C LYS A 193 11.99 -16.75 3.22
N ASP A 194 12.77 -15.70 3.46
CA ASP A 194 12.78 -15.02 4.78
C ASP A 194 11.39 -14.50 5.11
N MET A 195 10.70 -13.90 4.14
CA MET A 195 9.36 -13.35 4.32
C MET A 195 8.32 -14.43 4.60
N LEU A 196 8.40 -15.58 3.90
CA LEU A 196 7.51 -16.72 4.14
C LEU A 196 7.76 -17.35 5.52
N ASP A 197 9.02 -17.61 5.87
CA ASP A 197 9.39 -18.22 7.15
C ASP A 197 8.93 -17.40 8.37
N HIS A 198 8.75 -16.10 8.20
CA HIS A 198 8.34 -15.17 9.26
C HIS A 198 6.89 -14.69 9.15
N GLY A 199 6.13 -15.20 8.17
CA GLY A 199 4.73 -14.84 8.02
C GLY A 199 4.49 -13.42 7.49
N MET A 200 5.48 -12.79 6.86
CA MET A 200 5.34 -11.51 6.19
C MET A 200 4.62 -11.65 4.84
N VAL A 201 4.78 -12.80 4.18
CA VAL A 201 4.01 -13.20 3.01
C VAL A 201 3.26 -14.49 3.29
N SER A 202 2.11 -14.64 2.66
CA SER A 202 1.22 -15.80 2.84
C SER A 202 1.61 -16.97 1.94
N GLU A 203 2.15 -16.65 0.75
CA GLU A 203 2.48 -17.66 -0.26
C GLU A 203 3.62 -17.16 -1.17
N VAL A 204 4.51 -18.08 -1.58
CA VAL A 204 5.54 -17.83 -2.59
C VAL A 204 5.21 -18.68 -3.83
N VAL A 205 5.20 -18.03 -4.98
CA VAL A 205 4.84 -18.66 -6.28
C VAL A 205 5.96 -18.50 -7.30
N PRO A 206 5.97 -19.28 -8.38
CA PRO A 206 6.93 -19.10 -9.46
C PRO A 206 6.88 -17.69 -10.07
N LYS A 207 7.99 -17.24 -10.65
CA LYS A 207 8.07 -15.94 -11.33
C LYS A 207 6.93 -15.75 -12.33
N GLY A 208 6.34 -14.56 -12.32
CA GLY A 208 5.22 -14.18 -13.20
C GLY A 208 3.85 -14.76 -12.79
N LYS A 209 3.73 -15.44 -11.64
CA LYS A 209 2.47 -16.07 -11.20
C LYS A 209 1.74 -15.34 -10.07
N ALA A 210 2.30 -14.27 -9.51
CA ALA A 210 1.71 -13.61 -8.34
C ALA A 210 0.29 -13.05 -8.63
N VAL A 211 0.11 -12.38 -9.75
CA VAL A 211 -1.21 -11.79 -10.13
C VAL A 211 -2.24 -12.87 -10.44
N GLU A 212 -1.86 -13.89 -11.22
CA GLU A 212 -2.75 -15.03 -11.52
C GLU A 212 -3.25 -15.68 -10.22
N ARG A 213 -2.34 -15.94 -9.28
CA ARG A 213 -2.67 -16.52 -7.99
C ARG A 213 -3.55 -15.62 -7.13
N ALA A 214 -3.32 -14.31 -7.15
CA ALA A 214 -4.16 -13.34 -6.46
C ALA A 214 -5.61 -13.37 -6.97
N TRP A 215 -5.80 -13.46 -8.28
CA TRP A 215 -7.13 -13.61 -8.88
C TRP A 215 -7.81 -14.93 -8.50
N GLU A 216 -7.08 -16.03 -8.41
CA GLU A 216 -7.62 -17.30 -7.93
C GLU A 216 -8.15 -17.17 -6.49
N ILE A 217 -7.36 -16.58 -5.59
CA ILE A 217 -7.77 -16.34 -4.20
C ILE A 217 -8.96 -15.39 -4.13
N ALA A 218 -8.95 -14.31 -4.89
CA ALA A 218 -10.07 -13.37 -4.94
C ALA A 218 -11.38 -14.05 -5.38
N ARG A 219 -11.33 -14.90 -6.40
CA ARG A 219 -12.49 -15.70 -6.84
C ARG A 219 -12.94 -16.71 -5.78
N MET A 220 -12.02 -17.33 -5.04
CA MET A 220 -12.38 -18.17 -3.89
C MET A 220 -13.10 -17.35 -2.81
N TRP A 221 -12.66 -16.15 -2.52
CA TRP A 221 -13.31 -15.28 -1.55
C TRP A 221 -14.72 -14.84 -1.99
N LYS A 222 -14.96 -14.72 -3.29
CA LYS A 222 -16.31 -14.44 -3.83
C LYS A 222 -17.33 -15.54 -3.52
N LEU A 223 -16.91 -16.75 -3.16
CA LEU A 223 -17.82 -17.81 -2.71
C LEU A 223 -18.41 -17.54 -1.31
N MET A 224 -17.79 -16.68 -0.51
CA MET A 224 -18.35 -16.19 0.75
C MET A 224 -19.29 -15.00 0.50
N SER A 225 -20.24 -14.77 1.42
CA SER A 225 -21.04 -13.55 1.35
C SER A 225 -20.17 -12.30 1.50
N TYR A 226 -20.63 -11.18 0.96
CA TYR A 226 -19.95 -9.88 1.08
C TYR A 226 -19.66 -9.54 2.55
N GLU A 227 -20.67 -9.69 3.40
CA GLU A 227 -20.57 -9.36 4.82
C GLU A 227 -19.53 -10.21 5.52
N ASN A 228 -19.51 -11.52 5.27
CA ASN A 228 -18.59 -12.44 5.93
C ASN A 228 -17.14 -12.12 5.60
N ARG A 229 -16.81 -11.94 4.30
CA ARG A 229 -15.43 -11.64 3.91
C ARG A 229 -14.96 -10.26 4.39
N THR A 230 -15.86 -9.26 4.40
CA THR A 230 -15.58 -7.91 4.92
C THR A 230 -15.33 -7.94 6.42
N ILE A 231 -16.17 -8.62 7.20
CA ILE A 231 -16.00 -8.77 8.65
C ILE A 231 -14.71 -9.54 8.95
N MET A 232 -14.41 -10.61 8.22
CA MET A 232 -13.18 -11.39 8.41
C MET A 232 -11.93 -10.53 8.17
N SER A 233 -11.88 -9.75 7.08
CA SER A 233 -10.79 -8.82 6.80
C SER A 233 -10.60 -7.80 7.94
N ASN A 234 -11.68 -7.18 8.39
CA ASN A 234 -11.63 -6.21 9.49
C ASN A 234 -11.13 -6.82 10.81
N LEU A 235 -11.52 -8.07 11.11
CA LEU A 235 -11.03 -8.79 12.30
C LEU A 235 -9.56 -9.19 12.15
N ALA A 236 -9.14 -9.63 10.97
CA ALA A 236 -7.76 -9.99 10.68
C ALA A 236 -6.79 -8.81 10.85
N LYS A 237 -7.20 -7.61 10.40
CA LYS A 237 -6.42 -6.36 10.53
C LYS A 237 -6.36 -5.80 11.96
N ARG A 238 -7.15 -6.32 12.91
CA ARG A 238 -7.25 -5.73 14.26
C ARG A 238 -5.91 -5.61 15.01
N PRO A 239 -5.00 -6.60 15.00
CA PRO A 239 -3.70 -6.44 15.66
C PRO A 239 -2.89 -5.29 15.09
N LEU A 240 -2.84 -5.18 13.75
CA LEU A 240 -2.15 -4.11 13.05
C LEU A 240 -2.81 -2.74 13.31
N LYS A 241 -4.14 -2.67 13.31
CA LYS A 241 -4.88 -1.44 13.66
C LYS A 241 -4.49 -0.91 15.03
N LYS A 242 -4.36 -1.78 16.03
CA LYS A 242 -3.94 -1.38 17.39
C LYS A 242 -2.54 -0.79 17.38
N LEU A 243 -1.58 -1.49 16.76
CA LEU A 243 -0.20 -1.03 16.65
C LEU A 243 -0.11 0.35 15.98
N LEU A 244 -0.80 0.53 14.86
CA LEU A 244 -0.77 1.79 14.12
C LEU A 244 -1.45 2.95 14.87
N VAL A 245 -2.51 2.69 15.63
CA VAL A 245 -3.13 3.73 16.47
C VAL A 245 -2.15 4.27 17.52
N GLU A 246 -1.35 3.40 18.10
CA GLU A 246 -0.39 3.77 19.15
C GLU A 246 0.85 4.47 18.56
N ASP A 247 1.42 3.94 17.48
CA ASP A 247 2.79 4.25 17.09
C ASP A 247 2.96 4.96 15.72
N LEU A 248 1.98 4.88 14.81
CA LEU A 248 2.16 5.38 13.44
C LEU A 248 2.62 6.84 13.38
N LYS A 249 1.95 7.72 14.10
CA LYS A 249 2.27 9.15 14.05
C LYS A 249 3.64 9.47 14.63
N LEU A 250 4.05 8.75 15.67
CA LEU A 250 5.39 8.89 16.24
C LEU A 250 6.47 8.47 15.22
N HIS A 251 6.25 7.36 14.54
CA HIS A 251 7.16 6.86 13.52
C HIS A 251 7.26 7.82 12.34
N THR A 252 6.13 8.25 11.77
CA THR A 252 6.11 9.18 10.63
C THR A 252 6.76 10.53 10.97
N VAL A 253 6.48 11.09 12.16
CA VAL A 253 7.16 12.33 12.61
C VAL A 253 8.67 12.10 12.77
N SER A 254 9.10 10.96 13.29
CA SER A 254 10.52 10.65 13.47
C SER A 254 11.27 10.57 12.14
N GLU A 255 10.66 10.00 11.12
CA GLU A 255 11.21 9.98 9.77
C GLU A 255 11.38 11.39 9.21
N GLN A 256 10.30 12.19 9.29
CA GLN A 256 10.31 13.55 8.80
C GLN A 256 11.31 14.43 9.57
N TYR A 257 11.41 14.25 10.89
CA TYR A 257 12.42 14.95 11.70
C TYR A 257 13.84 14.56 11.27
N GLY A 258 14.09 13.27 11.07
CA GLY A 258 15.39 12.79 10.55
C GLY A 258 15.75 13.41 9.21
N SER A 259 14.79 13.62 8.32
CA SER A 259 15.00 14.25 7.02
C SER A 259 15.39 15.73 7.10
N LEU A 260 14.97 16.45 8.15
CA LEU A 260 15.30 17.85 8.36
C LEU A 260 16.73 18.09 8.90
N LEU A 261 17.39 17.03 9.39
CA LEU A 261 18.73 17.11 9.95
C LEU A 261 19.85 16.91 8.91
N ARG A 262 19.50 16.86 7.64
CA ARG A 262 20.40 16.67 6.49
C ARG A 262 20.84 17.95 5.84
#